data_6d04a136c6c2378050ad6eb9641c0bf3
#
_entry.id   6d04a136c6c2378050ad6eb9641c0bf3
#
_cell.length_a   1.000
_cell.length_b   1.000
_cell.length_c   1.000
_cell.angle_alpha   90.00
_cell.angle_beta   90.00
_cell.angle_gamma   90.00
#
_symmetry.space_group_name_H-M   'P 1'
#
loop_
_entity.id
_entity.type
_entity.pdbx_description
1 polymer ?
#
loop_
_entity_poly.entity_id
_entity_poly.type
_entity_poly.pdbx_seq_one_letter_code
_entity_poly.pdbx_strand_id
1 'polypeptide(L)'
;MTILLTGGIGSGKSSVRRILERMGVPCYDADSAVKGFYGVPLKSESEHLASGTTEKPFLLPEIEAALGLSFRKIDGSFDSRKLADAIFSDSGRLKTVESIVFPALATDFARCRKTVGQTVPGAVSSAVERPAGATPLADLAIFESATALDKPDFPKLWDKCIWVDAPEDLRVERVIARDHCSREQVLSRIRLQPPLEAHRSEVDAVILNDCSLQDLPMRVRSALSSTIPIRIKP
;
A
#
# COMPACT_ATOMS: atom_id res chain seq x y z
N MET A 1 -15.57 -0.40 5.26
CA MET A 1 -14.75 0.83 5.32
C MET A 1 -13.34 0.53 4.84
N THR A 2 -12.74 1.44 4.10
CA THR A 2 -11.34 1.31 3.63
C THR A 2 -10.47 2.37 4.28
N ILE A 3 -9.28 1.98 4.74
CA ILE A 3 -8.27 2.90 5.26
C ILE A 3 -7.07 2.89 4.32
N LEU A 4 -6.66 4.07 3.87
CA LEU A 4 -5.35 4.25 3.26
C LEU A 4 -4.26 4.14 4.33
N LEU A 5 -3.31 3.24 4.15
CA LEU A 5 -2.08 3.18 4.93
C LEU A 5 -0.94 3.73 4.07
N THR A 6 -0.44 4.89 4.43
CA THR A 6 0.61 5.60 3.67
C THR A 6 1.75 6.06 4.57
N GLY A 7 2.72 6.75 4.02
CA GLY A 7 3.89 7.30 4.73
C GLY A 7 5.16 7.15 3.91
N GLY A 8 6.21 7.86 4.29
CA GLY A 8 7.46 7.92 3.55
C GLY A 8 8.26 6.61 3.49
N ILE A 9 9.25 6.58 2.62
CA ILE A 9 10.21 5.46 2.54
C ILE A 9 10.89 5.23 3.89
N GLY A 10 11.02 3.98 4.33
CA GLY A 10 11.64 3.63 5.61
C GLY A 10 10.78 3.86 6.85
N SER A 11 9.57 4.43 6.75
CA SER A 11 8.68 4.66 7.90
C SER A 11 8.18 3.38 8.59
N GLY A 12 8.19 2.24 7.87
CA GLY A 12 7.76 0.95 8.41
C GLY A 12 6.30 0.58 8.13
N LYS A 13 5.70 1.10 7.07
CA LYS A 13 4.35 0.71 6.60
C LYS A 13 4.15 -0.80 6.56
N SER A 14 5.10 -1.53 5.99
CA SER A 14 5.02 -3.00 5.89
C SER A 14 5.01 -3.70 7.26
N SER A 15 5.63 -3.13 8.29
CA SER A 15 5.54 -3.66 9.66
C SER A 15 4.15 -3.42 10.25
N VAL A 16 3.59 -2.22 10.05
CA VAL A 16 2.21 -1.89 10.44
C VAL A 16 1.21 -2.80 9.71
N ARG A 17 1.37 -2.97 8.39
CA ARG A 17 0.53 -3.88 7.59
C ARG A 17 0.53 -5.30 8.15
N ARG A 18 1.70 -5.88 8.43
CA ARG A 18 1.79 -7.24 9.03
C ARG A 18 1.08 -7.35 10.37
N ILE A 19 1.08 -6.28 11.18
CA ILE A 19 0.34 -6.26 12.45
C ILE A 19 -1.16 -6.27 12.18
N LEU A 20 -1.64 -5.47 11.23
CA LEU A 20 -3.04 -5.42 10.82
C LEU A 20 -3.52 -6.77 10.26
N GLU A 21 -2.71 -7.42 9.42
CA GLU A 21 -2.97 -8.78 8.91
C GLU A 21 -3.10 -9.81 10.04
N ARG A 22 -2.21 -9.77 11.05
CA ARG A 22 -2.31 -10.64 12.25
C ARG A 22 -3.54 -10.34 13.10
N MET A 23 -4.08 -9.14 13.03
CA MET A 23 -5.36 -8.77 13.66
C MET A 23 -6.58 -9.22 12.83
N GLY A 24 -6.37 -9.85 11.67
CA GLY A 24 -7.43 -10.30 10.78
C GLY A 24 -7.98 -9.19 9.87
N VAL A 25 -7.28 -8.06 9.73
CA VAL A 25 -7.68 -7.00 8.82
C VAL A 25 -7.09 -7.28 7.43
N PRO A 26 -7.94 -7.40 6.39
CA PRO A 26 -7.47 -7.57 5.02
C PRO A 26 -6.65 -6.36 4.55
N CYS A 27 -5.46 -6.64 4.01
CA CYS A 27 -4.57 -5.62 3.50
C CYS A 27 -4.27 -5.83 2.02
N TYR A 28 -4.36 -4.78 1.23
CA TYR A 28 -4.03 -4.74 -0.19
C TYR A 28 -2.81 -3.86 -0.40
N ASP A 29 -1.75 -4.43 -0.94
CA ASP A 29 -0.51 -3.75 -1.29
C ASP A 29 -0.58 -3.28 -2.74
N ALA A 30 -0.87 -1.99 -2.95
CA ALA A 30 -1.03 -1.41 -4.27
C ALA A 30 0.29 -1.42 -5.06
N ASP A 31 1.43 -1.19 -4.41
CA ASP A 31 2.74 -1.14 -5.07
C ASP A 31 3.13 -2.54 -5.60
N SER A 32 2.84 -3.59 -4.83
CA SER A 32 3.02 -4.98 -5.26
C SER A 32 2.03 -5.39 -6.36
N ALA A 33 0.78 -4.94 -6.27
CA ALA A 33 -0.22 -5.22 -7.30
C ALA A 33 0.18 -4.63 -8.66
N VAL A 34 0.63 -3.37 -8.69
CA VAL A 34 1.12 -2.70 -9.91
C VAL A 34 2.31 -3.44 -10.52
N LYS A 35 3.26 -3.91 -9.71
CA LYS A 35 4.35 -4.76 -10.20
C LYS A 35 3.84 -6.04 -10.86
N GLY A 36 2.83 -6.68 -10.25
CA GLY A 36 2.15 -7.83 -10.82
C GLY A 36 1.53 -7.55 -12.19
N PHE A 37 0.94 -6.36 -12.39
CA PHE A 37 0.38 -5.94 -13.68
C PHE A 37 1.45 -5.82 -14.79
N TYR A 38 2.70 -5.68 -14.43
CA TYR A 38 3.84 -5.69 -15.37
C TYR A 38 4.46 -7.09 -15.54
N GLY A 39 3.87 -8.13 -14.94
CA GLY A 39 4.38 -9.50 -15.04
C GLY A 39 5.56 -9.80 -14.11
N VAL A 40 5.79 -8.98 -13.10
CA VAL A 40 6.81 -9.26 -12.08
C VAL A 40 6.26 -10.28 -11.08
N PRO A 41 6.93 -11.44 -10.88
CA PRO A 41 6.50 -12.42 -9.89
C PRO A 41 6.45 -11.83 -8.47
N LEU A 42 5.39 -12.11 -7.74
CA LEU A 42 5.25 -11.69 -6.34
C LEU A 42 6.14 -12.56 -5.44
N LYS A 43 6.80 -11.95 -4.47
CA LYS A 43 7.84 -12.60 -3.66
C LYS A 43 7.33 -13.42 -2.47
N SER A 44 6.05 -13.33 -2.12
CA SER A 44 5.50 -14.04 -0.94
C SER A 44 4.03 -14.41 -1.08
N GLU A 45 3.62 -15.49 -0.35
CA GLU A 45 2.21 -15.91 -0.25
C GLU A 45 1.31 -14.86 0.41
N SER A 46 1.84 -14.02 1.29
CA SER A 46 1.10 -12.89 1.86
C SER A 46 0.76 -11.82 0.82
N GLU A 47 1.52 -11.74 -0.27
CA GLU A 47 1.18 -10.92 -1.43
C GLU A 47 0.06 -11.58 -2.29
N HIS A 48 -0.15 -12.88 -2.17
CA HIS A 48 -1.25 -13.61 -2.80
C HIS A 48 -2.60 -13.45 -2.08
N LEU A 49 -2.63 -13.22 -0.77
CA LEU A 49 -3.87 -12.92 -0.03
C LEU A 49 -4.49 -11.59 -0.48
N ALA A 50 -3.68 -10.68 -1.00
CA ALA A 50 -4.14 -9.47 -1.66
C ALA A 50 -4.79 -9.73 -3.03
N SER A 51 -4.61 -10.92 -3.64
CA SER A 51 -5.19 -11.24 -4.94
C SER A 51 -5.92 -12.57 -4.86
N GLY A 52 -7.15 -12.53 -4.37
CA GLY A 52 -8.05 -13.69 -4.30
C GLY A 52 -8.51 -14.25 -5.65
N THR A 53 -7.75 -14.05 -6.73
CA THR A 53 -8.05 -14.63 -8.05
C THR A 53 -6.77 -14.85 -8.85
N THR A 54 -6.76 -15.95 -9.58
CA THR A 54 -5.70 -16.49 -10.42
C THR A 54 -5.32 -15.64 -11.65
N GLU A 55 -6.07 -14.58 -11.97
CA GLU A 55 -5.80 -13.75 -13.15
C GLU A 55 -5.72 -12.27 -12.76
N LYS A 56 -4.49 -11.81 -12.51
CA LYS A 56 -4.20 -10.37 -12.47
C LYS A 56 -4.20 -9.81 -13.89
N PRO A 57 -4.68 -8.57 -14.08
CA PRO A 57 -4.54 -7.93 -15.38
C PRO A 57 -3.05 -7.80 -15.74
N PHE A 58 -2.69 -8.17 -16.96
CA PHE A 58 -1.35 -7.99 -17.48
C PHE A 58 -1.35 -6.79 -18.40
N LEU A 59 -0.92 -5.63 -17.89
CA LEU A 59 -1.06 -4.33 -18.55
C LEU A 59 0.16 -3.92 -19.37
N LEU A 60 1.27 -4.63 -19.26
CA LEU A 60 2.50 -4.25 -19.96
C LEU A 60 2.31 -4.10 -21.48
N PRO A 61 1.61 -5.01 -22.20
CA PRO A 61 1.39 -4.84 -23.64
C PRO A 61 0.55 -3.60 -23.99
N GLU A 62 -0.44 -3.27 -23.17
CA GLU A 62 -1.31 -2.09 -23.39
C GLU A 62 -0.50 -0.80 -23.21
N ILE A 63 0.34 -0.74 -22.18
CA ILE A 63 1.24 0.40 -21.92
C ILE A 63 2.27 0.54 -23.04
N GLU A 64 2.86 -0.58 -23.49
CA GLU A 64 3.81 -0.59 -24.62
C GLU A 64 3.15 -0.06 -25.89
N ALA A 65 1.93 -0.48 -26.18
CA ALA A 65 1.16 0.02 -27.34
C ALA A 65 0.81 1.50 -27.22
N ALA A 66 0.35 1.95 -26.06
CA ALA A 66 -0.05 3.34 -25.82
C ALA A 66 1.14 4.31 -25.91
N LEU A 67 2.32 3.88 -25.50
CA LEU A 67 3.54 4.71 -25.52
C LEU A 67 4.37 4.55 -26.80
N GLY A 68 4.10 3.52 -27.62
CA GLY A 68 4.92 3.19 -28.79
C GLY A 68 6.35 2.74 -28.43
N LEU A 69 6.55 2.18 -27.23
CA LEU A 69 7.85 1.80 -26.67
C LEU A 69 7.80 0.39 -26.13
N SER A 70 8.96 -0.32 -26.10
CA SER A 70 9.06 -1.62 -25.44
C SER A 70 9.83 -1.50 -24.13
N PHE A 71 9.25 -2.07 -23.08
CA PHE A 71 9.81 -2.10 -21.72
C PHE A 71 10.25 -3.51 -21.33
N ARG A 72 10.82 -4.24 -22.28
CA ARG A 72 11.32 -5.59 -22.07
C ARG A 72 12.84 -5.64 -22.17
N LYS A 73 13.43 -6.54 -21.39
CA LYS A 73 14.81 -6.95 -21.49
C LYS A 73 14.97 -7.95 -22.67
N ILE A 74 16.22 -8.35 -22.95
CA ILE A 74 16.53 -9.32 -24.00
C ILE A 74 15.85 -10.68 -23.74
N ASP A 75 15.70 -11.07 -22.48
CA ASP A 75 15.03 -12.32 -22.05
C ASP A 75 13.49 -12.23 -22.05
N GLY A 76 12.94 -11.10 -22.49
CA GLY A 76 11.49 -10.85 -22.52
C GLY A 76 10.89 -10.39 -21.19
N SER A 77 11.65 -10.40 -20.09
CA SER A 77 11.17 -9.92 -18.78
C SER A 77 11.01 -8.40 -18.75
N PHE A 78 10.17 -7.90 -17.83
CA PHE A 78 9.93 -6.48 -17.64
C PHE A 78 11.19 -5.72 -17.21
N ASP A 79 11.47 -4.59 -17.90
CA ASP A 79 12.53 -3.66 -17.55
C ASP A 79 11.97 -2.41 -16.87
N SER A 80 11.96 -2.45 -15.54
CA SER A 80 11.44 -1.36 -14.72
C SER A 80 12.22 -0.05 -14.87
N ARG A 81 13.50 -0.11 -15.24
CA ARG A 81 14.32 1.09 -15.45
C ARG A 81 13.91 1.81 -16.72
N LYS A 82 13.74 1.09 -17.82
CA LYS A 82 13.27 1.68 -19.09
C LYS A 82 11.93 2.37 -18.92
N LEU A 83 10.98 1.76 -18.20
CA LEU A 83 9.69 2.39 -17.93
C LEU A 83 9.87 3.62 -17.06
N ALA A 84 10.62 3.54 -15.96
CA ALA A 84 10.90 4.66 -15.08
C ALA A 84 11.51 5.84 -15.83
N ASP A 85 12.55 5.61 -16.62
CA ASP A 85 13.22 6.65 -17.43
C ASP A 85 12.25 7.30 -18.42
N ALA A 86 11.37 6.53 -19.05
CA ALA A 86 10.39 7.03 -19.99
C ALA A 86 9.32 7.93 -19.34
N ILE A 87 8.81 7.56 -18.16
CA ILE A 87 7.74 8.29 -17.48
C ILE A 87 8.25 9.46 -16.65
N PHE A 88 9.48 9.39 -16.10
CA PHE A 88 10.06 10.51 -15.34
C PHE A 88 10.57 11.63 -16.25
N SER A 89 10.91 11.33 -17.50
CA SER A 89 11.33 12.33 -18.48
C SER A 89 10.17 13.03 -19.20
N ASP A 90 8.94 12.51 -19.09
CA ASP A 90 7.77 12.99 -19.85
C ASP A 90 6.48 12.84 -19.04
N SER A 91 5.92 13.95 -18.58
CA SER A 91 4.69 13.98 -17.79
C SER A 91 3.44 13.47 -18.56
N GLY A 92 3.43 13.58 -19.89
CA GLY A 92 2.37 13.05 -20.73
C GLY A 92 2.39 11.53 -20.73
N ARG A 93 3.57 10.92 -20.83
CA ARG A 93 3.74 9.46 -20.71
C ARG A 93 3.35 8.95 -19.33
N LEU A 94 3.74 9.67 -18.27
CA LEU A 94 3.31 9.33 -16.92
C LEU A 94 1.78 9.29 -16.82
N LYS A 95 1.08 10.33 -17.28
CA LYS A 95 -0.39 10.38 -17.29
C LYS A 95 -1.02 9.26 -18.11
N THR A 96 -0.43 8.90 -19.25
CA THR A 96 -0.90 7.77 -20.07
C THR A 96 -0.80 6.46 -19.28
N VAL A 97 0.33 6.20 -18.62
CA VAL A 97 0.48 4.99 -17.77
C VAL A 97 -0.51 5.00 -16.60
N GLU A 98 -0.66 6.11 -15.93
CA GLU A 98 -1.60 6.27 -14.81
C GLU A 98 -3.06 6.04 -15.24
N SER A 99 -3.45 6.52 -16.42
CA SER A 99 -4.82 6.30 -16.95
C SER A 99 -5.14 4.84 -17.26
N ILE A 100 -4.12 4.01 -17.50
CA ILE A 100 -4.27 2.55 -17.69
C ILE A 100 -4.22 1.83 -16.32
N VAL A 101 -3.26 2.18 -15.48
CA VAL A 101 -2.99 1.47 -14.22
C VAL A 101 -4.03 1.75 -13.15
N PHE A 102 -4.50 2.99 -12.98
CA PHE A 102 -5.39 3.36 -11.89
C PHE A 102 -6.77 2.68 -11.95
N PRO A 103 -7.45 2.61 -13.11
CA PRO A 103 -8.71 1.86 -13.22
C PRO A 103 -8.54 0.36 -12.96
N ALA A 104 -7.44 -0.23 -13.44
CA ALA A 104 -7.13 -1.63 -13.20
C ALA A 104 -6.89 -1.90 -11.71
N LEU A 105 -6.14 -1.02 -11.03
CA LEU A 105 -5.86 -1.11 -9.61
C LEU A 105 -7.16 -0.98 -8.77
N ALA A 106 -8.03 -0.05 -9.11
CA ALA A 106 -9.33 0.12 -8.46
C ALA A 106 -10.20 -1.13 -8.61
N THR A 107 -10.24 -1.70 -9.82
CA THR A 107 -10.99 -2.93 -10.10
C THR A 107 -10.43 -4.13 -9.35
N ASP A 108 -9.11 -4.29 -9.32
CA ASP A 108 -8.44 -5.38 -8.61
C ASP A 108 -8.68 -5.27 -7.10
N PHE A 109 -8.54 -4.09 -6.52
CA PHE A 109 -8.84 -3.85 -5.11
C PHE A 109 -10.31 -4.14 -4.77
N ALA A 110 -11.26 -3.69 -5.58
CA ALA A 110 -12.69 -3.95 -5.37
C ALA A 110 -13.00 -5.46 -5.40
N ARG A 111 -12.32 -6.21 -6.27
CA ARG A 111 -12.43 -7.67 -6.37
C ARG A 111 -11.87 -8.34 -5.11
N CYS A 112 -10.66 -7.96 -4.68
CA CYS A 112 -10.05 -8.47 -3.45
C CYS A 112 -10.94 -8.25 -2.23
N ARG A 113 -11.55 -7.08 -2.09
CA ARG A 113 -12.50 -6.81 -0.99
C ARG A 113 -13.70 -7.75 -0.97
N LYS A 114 -14.26 -8.08 -2.12
CA LYS A 114 -15.41 -9.00 -2.21
C LYS A 114 -15.03 -10.42 -1.82
N THR A 115 -13.86 -10.89 -2.25
CA THR A 115 -13.36 -12.25 -1.96
C THR A 115 -13.11 -12.45 -0.47
N VAL A 116 -12.54 -11.47 0.20
CA VAL A 116 -12.26 -11.54 1.65
C VAL A 116 -13.55 -11.58 2.47
N GLY A 117 -14.61 -10.88 2.03
CA GLY A 117 -15.92 -10.96 2.68
C GLY A 117 -16.59 -12.34 2.56
N GLN A 118 -16.14 -13.18 1.62
CA GLN A 118 -16.70 -14.51 1.36
C GLN A 118 -15.87 -15.68 1.93
N THR A 119 -14.59 -15.48 2.26
CA THR A 119 -13.63 -16.56 2.54
C THR A 119 -13.20 -16.69 3.99
N VAL A 120 -13.96 -16.21 4.97
CA VAL A 120 -13.69 -16.53 6.38
C VAL A 120 -14.78 -17.46 6.95
N PRO A 121 -14.85 -18.75 6.51
CA PRO A 121 -15.46 -19.81 7.31
C PRO A 121 -14.35 -20.26 8.26
N GLY A 122 -14.35 -19.75 9.50
CA GLY A 122 -13.39 -20.17 10.53
C GLY A 122 -12.64 -19.07 11.28
N ALA A 123 -12.87 -17.79 11.03
CA ALA A 123 -12.54 -16.74 11.97
C ALA A 123 -13.34 -17.04 13.25
N VAL A 124 -12.62 -17.44 14.30
CA VAL A 124 -13.14 -17.83 15.60
C VAL A 124 -14.25 -16.86 15.99
N SER A 125 -15.48 -17.34 15.91
CA SER A 125 -16.64 -16.69 16.48
C SER A 125 -16.50 -16.73 18.00
N SER A 126 -15.56 -15.93 18.55
CA SER A 126 -15.68 -15.55 19.93
C SER A 126 -16.88 -14.60 19.96
N ALA A 127 -17.97 -15.08 20.57
CA ALA A 127 -19.17 -14.32 20.86
C ALA A 127 -18.80 -13.09 21.71
N VAL A 128 -18.44 -12.01 21.04
CA VAL A 128 -18.21 -10.70 21.64
C VAL A 128 -19.46 -9.91 21.35
N GLU A 129 -20.24 -9.60 22.38
CA GLU A 129 -21.34 -8.65 22.31
C GLU A 129 -20.84 -7.34 21.68
N ARG A 130 -21.39 -7.03 20.51
CA ARG A 130 -20.99 -5.84 19.74
C ARG A 130 -21.81 -4.66 20.20
N PRO A 131 -21.20 -3.51 20.56
CA PRO A 131 -21.97 -2.29 20.74
C PRO A 131 -22.60 -1.90 19.40
N ALA A 132 -23.86 -1.44 19.44
CA ALA A 132 -24.56 -0.96 18.26
C ALA A 132 -23.73 0.14 17.56
N GLY A 133 -23.42 -0.02 16.26
CA GLY A 133 -22.68 0.95 15.46
C GLY A 133 -21.16 0.73 15.35
N ALA A 134 -20.58 -0.29 15.97
CA ALA A 134 -19.16 -0.59 15.79
C ALA A 134 -18.89 -1.33 14.45
N THR A 135 -17.94 -0.84 13.66
CA THR A 135 -17.50 -1.52 12.44
C THR A 135 -16.70 -2.78 12.81
N PRO A 136 -17.10 -3.99 12.40
CA PRO A 136 -16.30 -5.19 12.61
C PRO A 136 -14.95 -5.07 11.89
N LEU A 137 -13.89 -5.63 12.47
CA LEU A 137 -12.57 -5.68 11.78
C LEU A 137 -12.65 -6.38 10.43
N ALA A 138 -13.56 -7.35 10.28
CA ALA A 138 -13.83 -8.04 9.02
C ALA A 138 -14.43 -7.13 7.92
N ASP A 139 -15.07 -6.02 8.28
CA ASP A 139 -15.62 -5.04 7.33
C ASP A 139 -14.60 -3.93 7.00
N LEU A 140 -13.43 -4.00 7.62
CA LEU A 140 -12.32 -3.10 7.39
C LEU A 140 -11.41 -3.66 6.29
N ALA A 141 -10.90 -2.81 5.44
CA ALA A 141 -9.84 -3.14 4.49
C ALA A 141 -8.76 -2.05 4.53
N ILE A 142 -7.52 -2.47 4.42
CA ILE A 142 -6.38 -1.57 4.27
C ILE A 142 -6.00 -1.51 2.80
N PHE A 143 -5.86 -0.30 2.27
CA PHE A 143 -5.24 -0.02 0.99
C PHE A 143 -3.86 0.58 1.28
N GLU A 144 -2.78 -0.20 1.14
CA GLU A 144 -1.41 0.30 1.34
C GLU A 144 -0.89 0.90 0.04
N SER A 145 -0.49 2.16 0.07
CA SER A 145 0.21 2.82 -1.02
C SER A 145 1.13 3.90 -0.47
N ALA A 146 2.35 3.99 -1.01
CA ALA A 146 3.30 5.01 -0.63
C ALA A 146 3.03 6.36 -1.32
N THR A 147 2.28 6.37 -2.44
CA THR A 147 2.18 7.53 -3.34
C THR A 147 0.75 7.94 -3.68
N ALA A 148 -0.27 7.29 -3.11
CA ALA A 148 -1.66 7.56 -3.49
C ALA A 148 -2.10 9.01 -3.23
N LEU A 149 -1.59 9.65 -2.16
CA LEU A 149 -1.88 11.05 -1.86
C LEU A 149 -1.15 12.03 -2.79
N ASP A 150 -0.03 11.60 -3.39
CA ASP A 150 0.80 12.45 -4.27
C ASP A 150 0.27 12.48 -5.71
N LYS A 151 -0.78 11.73 -6.02
CA LYS A 151 -1.32 11.54 -7.35
C LYS A 151 -2.71 12.16 -7.46
N PRO A 152 -2.84 13.37 -8.06
CA PRO A 152 -4.13 14.07 -8.12
C PRO A 152 -5.21 13.30 -8.89
N ASP A 153 -4.81 12.53 -9.89
CA ASP A 153 -5.72 11.74 -10.73
C ASP A 153 -5.99 10.33 -10.15
N PHE A 154 -5.43 10.02 -8.97
CA PHE A 154 -5.66 8.71 -8.33
C PHE A 154 -7.09 8.64 -7.77
N PRO A 155 -7.87 7.59 -8.11
CA PRO A 155 -9.21 7.45 -7.57
C PRO A 155 -9.18 7.28 -6.05
N LYS A 156 -10.00 8.06 -5.35
CA LYS A 156 -10.10 7.96 -3.89
C LYS A 156 -10.80 6.66 -3.50
N LEU A 157 -10.01 5.63 -3.19
CA LEU A 157 -10.48 4.28 -2.85
C LEU A 157 -10.65 4.05 -1.35
N TRP A 158 -10.48 5.08 -0.51
CA TRP A 158 -10.48 4.99 0.94
C TRP A 158 -11.39 6.04 1.59
N ASP A 159 -11.88 5.69 2.77
CA ASP A 159 -12.72 6.55 3.61
C ASP A 159 -11.90 7.34 4.62
N LYS A 160 -10.77 6.76 5.08
CA LYS A 160 -9.88 7.28 6.11
C LYS A 160 -8.42 7.09 5.71
N CYS A 161 -7.54 7.91 6.28
CA CYS A 161 -6.10 7.85 6.03
C CYS A 161 -5.30 7.75 7.33
N ILE A 162 -4.43 6.75 7.41
CA ILE A 162 -3.43 6.59 8.47
C ILE A 162 -2.04 6.76 7.86
N TRP A 163 -1.29 7.72 8.41
CA TRP A 163 0.10 7.96 8.03
C TRP A 163 1.05 7.26 8.99
N VAL A 164 1.97 6.47 8.47
CA VAL A 164 3.07 5.90 9.25
C VAL A 164 4.28 6.80 9.12
N ASP A 165 4.77 7.29 10.25
CA ASP A 165 5.95 8.15 10.31
C ASP A 165 7.05 7.55 11.18
N ALA A 166 8.28 7.99 10.96
CA ALA A 166 9.44 7.69 11.79
C ALA A 166 10.50 8.78 11.60
N PRO A 167 11.35 9.03 12.63
CA PRO A 167 12.48 9.93 12.51
C PRO A 167 13.36 9.63 11.28
N GLU A 168 13.86 10.67 10.61
CA GLU A 168 14.59 10.53 9.35
C GLU A 168 15.78 9.58 9.47
N ASP A 169 16.57 9.69 10.55
CA ASP A 169 17.74 8.81 10.75
C ASP A 169 17.33 7.33 10.82
N LEU A 170 16.26 7.00 11.54
CA LEU A 170 15.73 5.62 11.58
C LEU A 170 15.22 5.15 10.20
N ARG A 171 14.59 6.04 9.44
CA ARG A 171 14.16 5.75 8.07
C ARG A 171 15.35 5.43 7.18
N VAL A 172 16.40 6.24 7.28
CA VAL A 172 17.66 6.06 6.53
C VAL A 172 18.32 4.73 6.89
N GLU A 173 18.50 4.44 8.17
CA GLU A 173 19.10 3.19 8.64
C GLU A 173 18.34 1.96 8.14
N ARG A 174 17.01 1.98 8.25
CA ARG A 174 16.14 0.89 7.79
C ARG A 174 16.25 0.63 6.28
N VAL A 175 16.34 1.71 5.49
CA VAL A 175 16.45 1.59 4.03
C VAL A 175 17.83 1.09 3.63
N ILE A 176 18.91 1.59 4.25
CA ILE A 176 20.29 1.10 4.02
C ILE A 176 20.37 -0.40 4.33
N ALA A 177 19.83 -0.84 5.48
CA ALA A 177 19.85 -2.24 5.89
C ALA A 177 19.06 -3.15 4.94
N ARG A 178 17.97 -2.66 4.34
CA ARG A 178 17.11 -3.42 3.43
C ARG A 178 17.64 -3.45 2.00
N ASP A 179 18.08 -2.30 1.48
CA ASP A 179 18.35 -2.09 0.05
C ASP A 179 19.85 -2.09 -0.28
N HIS A 180 20.72 -2.13 0.74
CA HIS A 180 22.18 -2.08 0.61
C HIS A 180 22.69 -0.90 -0.25
N CYS A 181 22.07 0.26 -0.09
CA CYS A 181 22.38 1.50 -0.82
C CYS A 181 23.06 2.53 0.10
N SER A 182 23.64 3.58 -0.49
CA SER A 182 24.31 4.62 0.30
C SER A 182 23.32 5.56 1.01
N ARG A 183 23.78 6.24 2.06
CA ARG A 183 22.98 7.24 2.79
C ARG A 183 22.49 8.35 1.87
N GLU A 184 23.34 8.82 0.96
CA GLU A 184 23.02 9.88 -0.01
C GLU A 184 21.88 9.46 -0.95
N GLN A 185 21.90 8.21 -1.39
CA GLN A 185 20.85 7.64 -2.23
C GLN A 185 19.50 7.56 -1.48
N VAL A 186 19.54 7.24 -0.19
CA VAL A 186 18.31 7.23 0.63
C VAL A 186 17.79 8.64 0.84
N LEU A 187 18.65 9.57 1.23
CA LEU A 187 18.26 10.96 1.45
C LEU A 187 17.70 11.61 0.17
N SER A 188 18.27 11.30 -1.00
CA SER A 188 17.71 11.79 -2.27
C SER A 188 16.29 11.29 -2.52
N ARG A 189 15.99 10.02 -2.19
CA ARG A 189 14.63 9.46 -2.29
C ARG A 189 13.67 10.07 -1.27
N ILE A 190 14.13 10.34 -0.05
CA ILE A 190 13.31 11.00 1.00
C ILE A 190 12.90 12.41 0.54
N ARG A 191 13.83 13.19 -0.03
CA ARG A 191 13.58 14.56 -0.52
C ARG A 191 12.58 14.63 -1.67
N LEU A 192 12.45 13.56 -2.43
CA LEU A 192 11.48 13.47 -3.54
C LEU A 192 10.05 13.14 -3.06
N GLN A 193 9.88 12.76 -1.80
CA GLN A 193 8.57 12.45 -1.24
C GLN A 193 8.03 13.66 -0.48
N PRO A 194 6.76 14.05 -0.70
CA PRO A 194 6.12 15.06 0.12
C PRO A 194 6.13 14.67 1.60
N PRO A 195 6.40 15.60 2.50
CA PRO A 195 6.34 15.34 3.94
C PRO A 195 4.89 15.23 4.43
N LEU A 196 4.70 14.71 5.65
CA LEU A 196 3.39 14.60 6.30
C LEU A 196 2.62 15.94 6.29
N GLU A 197 3.32 17.04 6.49
CA GLU A 197 2.75 18.38 6.55
C GLU A 197 2.02 18.76 5.28
N ALA A 198 2.49 18.31 4.12
CA ALA A 198 1.84 18.54 2.83
C ALA A 198 0.47 17.86 2.73
N HIS A 199 0.27 16.77 3.46
CA HIS A 199 -0.96 15.96 3.45
C HIS A 199 -1.73 16.02 4.77
N ARG A 200 -1.36 16.93 5.69
CA ARG A 200 -1.89 16.94 7.06
C ARG A 200 -3.42 17.01 7.13
N SER A 201 -4.06 17.71 6.21
CA SER A 201 -5.51 17.82 6.13
C SER A 201 -6.24 16.57 5.65
N GLU A 202 -5.50 15.63 5.03
CA GLU A 202 -6.03 14.39 4.49
C GLU A 202 -5.81 13.20 5.43
N VAL A 203 -4.99 13.38 6.48
CA VAL A 203 -4.58 12.33 7.40
C VAL A 203 -5.43 12.37 8.68
N ASP A 204 -6.15 11.30 8.95
CA ASP A 204 -7.00 11.13 10.14
C ASP A 204 -6.19 10.72 11.38
N ALA A 205 -5.14 9.89 11.22
CA ALA A 205 -4.27 9.50 12.32
C ALA A 205 -2.82 9.27 11.86
N VAL A 206 -1.88 9.44 12.79
CA VAL A 206 -0.45 9.18 12.57
C VAL A 206 0.01 8.07 13.51
N ILE A 207 0.72 7.08 12.95
CA ILE A 207 1.45 6.05 13.71
C ILE A 207 2.92 6.44 13.70
N LEU A 208 3.42 6.94 14.81
CA LEU A 208 4.85 7.19 14.97
C LEU A 208 5.59 5.87 15.27
N ASN A 209 6.39 5.41 14.32
CA ASN A 209 7.12 4.13 14.39
C ASN A 209 8.59 4.36 14.78
N ASP A 210 8.80 4.90 15.98
CA ASP A 210 10.10 5.11 16.62
C ASP A 210 10.32 4.20 17.84
N CYS A 211 9.45 3.20 18.01
CA CYS A 211 9.45 2.28 19.14
C CYS A 211 9.94 0.87 18.74
N SER A 212 10.02 -0.03 19.72
CA SER A 212 10.31 -1.44 19.49
C SER A 212 9.19 -2.13 18.68
N LEU A 213 9.53 -3.25 18.02
CA LEU A 213 8.52 -4.07 17.33
C LEU A 213 7.50 -4.69 18.30
N GLN A 214 7.83 -4.77 19.60
CA GLN A 214 6.92 -5.26 20.64
C GLN A 214 5.86 -4.20 21.00
N ASP A 215 6.19 -2.92 20.94
CA ASP A 215 5.31 -1.82 21.32
C ASP A 215 4.46 -1.30 20.14
N LEU A 216 4.92 -1.54 18.91
CA LEU A 216 4.25 -1.07 17.70
C LEU A 216 2.78 -1.54 17.58
N PRO A 217 2.39 -2.79 17.96
CA PRO A 217 1.00 -3.22 17.93
C PRO A 217 0.06 -2.37 18.77
N MET A 218 0.51 -1.84 19.91
CA MET A 218 -0.29 -0.96 20.76
C MET A 218 -0.55 0.38 20.06
N ARG A 219 0.46 0.95 19.39
CA ARG A 219 0.29 2.19 18.60
C ARG A 219 -0.65 2.00 17.41
N VAL A 220 -0.55 0.85 16.73
CA VAL A 220 -1.48 0.50 15.64
C VAL A 220 -2.91 0.41 16.13
N ARG A 221 -3.16 -0.26 17.28
CA ARG A 221 -4.49 -0.36 17.88
C ARG A 221 -5.03 1.03 18.26
N SER A 222 -4.20 1.87 18.88
CA SER A 222 -4.58 3.24 19.25
C SER A 222 -4.99 4.07 18.04
N ALA A 223 -4.19 4.04 16.96
CA ALA A 223 -4.50 4.76 15.74
C ALA A 223 -5.80 4.26 15.07
N LEU A 224 -6.02 2.94 15.04
CA LEU A 224 -7.28 2.39 14.55
C LEU A 224 -8.47 2.88 15.40
N SER A 225 -8.36 2.82 16.72
CA SER A 225 -9.45 3.24 17.63
C SER A 225 -9.79 4.72 17.53
N SER A 226 -8.82 5.58 17.20
CA SER A 226 -9.05 6.99 16.98
C SER A 226 -9.64 7.31 15.60
N THR A 227 -9.36 6.47 14.61
CA THR A 227 -9.77 6.67 13.22
C THR A 227 -11.18 6.15 12.97
N ILE A 228 -11.56 5.08 13.65
CA ILE A 228 -12.82 4.37 13.46
C ILE A 228 -13.50 4.11 14.80
N PRO A 229 -14.85 4.16 14.87
CA PRO A 229 -15.60 3.84 16.09
C PRO A 229 -15.56 2.34 16.37
N ILE A 230 -14.37 1.80 16.63
CA ILE A 230 -14.15 0.39 17.01
C ILE A 230 -13.84 0.34 18.50
N ARG A 231 -14.55 -0.52 19.26
CA ARG A 231 -14.03 -0.99 20.53
C ARG A 231 -13.17 -2.23 20.28
N ILE A 232 -11.86 -2.02 20.20
CA ILE A 232 -10.89 -3.12 20.25
C ILE A 232 -10.79 -3.51 21.72
N LYS A 233 -11.15 -4.75 22.08
CA LYS A 233 -10.89 -5.27 23.44
C LYS A 233 -9.39 -5.27 23.69
N PRO A 234 -8.98 -4.94 24.93
CA PRO A 234 -7.58 -5.00 25.36
C PRO A 234 -6.98 -6.39 25.25
#